data_5054af45f36661ec5f611b0cb59a006f
#
_entry.id   5054af45f36661ec5f611b0cb59a006f
#
_cell.length_a   1.000
_cell.length_b   1.000
_cell.length_c   1.000
_cell.angle_alpha   90.00
_cell.angle_beta   90.00
_cell.angle_gamma   90.00
#
_symmetry.space_group_name_H-M   'P 1'
#
loop_
_entity.id
_entity.type
_entity.pdbx_description
1 polymer ?
#
loop_
_entity_poly.entity_id
_entity_poly.type
_entity_poly.pdbx_seq_one_letter_code
_entity_poly.pdbx_strand_id
1 'polypeptide(L)'
;MSHNTTSVSTKKPDVDGNISLELNDFSNVSGTASTNQFLKYDGTNWSPADGSAVSAVEFIFIGRGESNAYSNSPHGSGNITASSDLYVYDTAPTNTITGATISSTNNWVSSITLPAGNYIASGQTRLEFSATGYAGYAFYDSSNNVLTQMGVIGTNRTTYGGAGDLAYSIIELSSQTTIKLRIQAMSGLDTGANQGNTPSEHGIIIIEKLS
;
A
#
# COMPACT_ATOMS: atom_id res chain seq x y z
N MET A 1 64.69 2.10 -1.42
CA MET A 1 64.23 1.96 -0.03
C MET A 1 63.35 0.72 0.00
N SER A 2 63.83 -0.34 0.70
CA SER A 2 63.02 -1.56 0.85
C SER A 2 61.91 -1.27 1.85
N HIS A 3 60.69 -1.19 1.39
CA HIS A 3 59.53 -1.22 2.27
C HIS A 3 59.43 -2.64 2.84
N ASN A 4 59.86 -2.78 4.07
CA ASN A 4 59.72 -4.00 4.83
C ASN A 4 58.22 -4.13 5.19
N THR A 5 57.43 -4.66 4.28
CA THR A 5 56.04 -5.01 4.55
C THR A 5 55.99 -6.23 5.45
N THR A 6 56.10 -5.97 6.72
CA THR A 6 55.78 -6.94 7.76
C THR A 6 54.30 -7.28 7.67
N SER A 7 54.01 -8.55 7.73
CA SER A 7 52.67 -9.12 7.66
C SER A 7 51.56 -8.26 8.26
N VAL A 8 50.44 -8.15 7.58
CA VAL A 8 49.16 -7.67 8.13
C VAL A 8 48.47 -8.90 8.76
N SER A 9 48.18 -8.80 10.06
CA SER A 9 47.80 -9.97 10.85
C SER A 9 48.92 -11.05 10.79
N THR A 10 48.59 -12.28 10.47
CA THR A 10 49.57 -13.37 10.26
C THR A 10 49.86 -13.66 8.80
N LYS A 11 49.22 -12.93 7.88
CA LYS A 11 49.32 -13.16 6.44
C LYS A 11 50.58 -12.49 5.88
N LYS A 12 51.28 -13.18 5.01
CA LYS A 12 52.42 -12.67 4.26
C LYS A 12 52.00 -12.30 2.85
N PRO A 13 52.65 -11.31 2.24
CA PRO A 13 52.43 -11.05 0.80
C PRO A 13 52.80 -12.27 -0.03
N ASP A 14 52.06 -12.44 -1.15
CA ASP A 14 52.43 -13.38 -2.21
C ASP A 14 53.69 -12.88 -2.96
N VAL A 15 54.06 -13.61 -4.01
CA VAL A 15 55.23 -13.30 -4.82
C VAL A 15 55.15 -11.94 -5.54
N ASP A 16 53.92 -11.46 -5.74
CA ASP A 16 53.61 -10.18 -6.39
C ASP A 16 53.41 -9.03 -5.37
N GLY A 17 53.56 -9.32 -4.08
CA GLY A 17 53.43 -8.34 -3.00
C GLY A 17 51.98 -8.10 -2.53
N ASN A 18 51.03 -8.89 -2.97
CA ASN A 18 49.60 -8.77 -2.55
C ASN A 18 49.36 -9.57 -1.28
N ILE A 19 48.52 -9.04 -0.40
CA ILE A 19 48.00 -9.73 0.77
C ILE A 19 46.53 -9.97 0.61
N SER A 20 46.11 -11.24 0.54
CA SER A 20 44.72 -11.60 0.60
C SER A 20 44.30 -11.69 2.06
N LEU A 21 43.39 -10.79 2.48
CA LEU A 21 42.86 -10.74 3.83
C LEU A 21 41.43 -11.28 3.83
N GLU A 22 41.16 -12.14 4.77
CA GLU A 22 39.81 -12.61 5.10
C GLU A 22 39.32 -11.89 6.37
N LEU A 23 38.02 -11.86 6.60
CA LEU A 23 37.45 -11.22 7.78
C LEU A 23 38.04 -11.77 9.09
N ASN A 24 38.35 -13.06 9.13
CA ASN A 24 38.91 -13.71 10.28
C ASN A 24 40.40 -13.32 10.58
N ASP A 25 41.03 -12.61 9.66
CA ASP A 25 42.38 -12.12 9.84
C ASP A 25 42.43 -10.88 10.75
N PHE A 26 41.30 -10.28 11.07
CA PHE A 26 41.18 -9.13 11.96
C PHE A 26 40.81 -9.58 13.37
N SER A 27 41.61 -9.17 14.36
CA SER A 27 41.46 -9.62 15.77
C SER A 27 40.13 -9.17 16.42
N ASN A 28 39.48 -8.16 15.85
CA ASN A 28 38.21 -7.63 16.32
C ASN A 28 37.01 -8.11 15.52
N VAL A 29 37.20 -9.08 14.64
CA VAL A 29 36.10 -9.75 13.91
C VAL A 29 35.91 -11.14 14.49
N SER A 30 34.75 -11.46 14.97
CA SER A 30 34.41 -12.75 15.55
C SER A 30 33.40 -13.48 14.63
N GLY A 31 33.62 -14.79 14.45
CA GLY A 31 32.78 -15.66 13.68
C GLY A 31 33.11 -15.68 12.18
N THR A 32 32.53 -16.66 11.48
CA THR A 32 32.69 -16.86 10.04
C THR A 32 31.46 -16.34 9.33
N ALA A 33 31.67 -15.40 8.42
CA ALA A 33 30.56 -14.88 7.62
C ALA A 33 30.04 -15.92 6.62
N SER A 34 28.74 -16.02 6.51
CA SER A 34 28.04 -16.75 5.44
C SER A 34 27.67 -15.81 4.29
N THR A 35 27.26 -16.38 3.17
CA THR A 35 26.76 -15.60 2.04
C THR A 35 25.60 -14.69 2.47
N ASN A 36 25.60 -13.44 2.06
CA ASN A 36 24.60 -12.41 2.37
C ASN A 36 24.58 -11.90 3.82
N GLN A 37 25.60 -12.18 4.61
CA GLN A 37 25.79 -11.53 5.89
C GLN A 37 26.60 -10.24 5.74
N PHE A 38 26.31 -9.28 6.59
CA PHE A 38 27.12 -8.06 6.74
C PHE A 38 27.77 -8.03 8.13
N LEU A 39 28.79 -7.20 8.31
CA LEU A 39 29.40 -6.99 9.60
C LEU A 39 28.58 -5.99 10.42
N LYS A 40 28.22 -6.37 11.63
CA LYS A 40 27.60 -5.52 12.64
C LYS A 40 28.57 -5.28 13.78
N TYR A 41 28.73 -4.02 14.19
CA TYR A 41 29.54 -3.63 15.33
C TYR A 41 28.70 -3.56 16.61
N ASP A 42 29.11 -4.24 17.66
CA ASP A 42 28.40 -4.27 18.95
C ASP A 42 28.95 -3.27 19.99
N GLY A 43 29.88 -2.43 19.58
CA GLY A 43 30.62 -1.49 20.45
C GLY A 43 32.03 -1.97 20.78
N THR A 44 32.36 -3.22 20.53
CA THR A 44 33.65 -3.83 20.83
C THR A 44 34.19 -4.62 19.64
N ASN A 45 33.37 -5.47 19.06
CA ASN A 45 33.72 -6.38 17.96
C ASN A 45 32.80 -6.22 16.76
N TRP A 46 33.32 -6.61 15.61
CA TRP A 46 32.53 -6.82 14.41
C TRP A 46 32.14 -8.30 14.31
N SER A 47 30.90 -8.61 14.13
CA SER A 47 30.42 -9.98 13.93
C SER A 47 29.54 -10.08 12.70
N PRO A 48 29.57 -11.22 11.98
CA PRO A 48 28.61 -11.47 10.94
C PRO A 48 27.19 -11.43 11.48
N ALA A 49 26.34 -10.69 10.82
CA ALA A 49 24.92 -10.60 11.13
C ALA A 49 24.12 -10.78 9.85
N ASP A 50 23.02 -11.45 9.95
CA ASP A 50 22.09 -11.51 8.84
C ASP A 50 21.63 -10.10 8.53
N GLY A 51 21.64 -9.74 7.25
CA GLY A 51 21.00 -8.53 6.81
C GLY A 51 19.57 -8.59 7.33
N SER A 52 19.18 -7.61 8.16
CA SER A 52 17.75 -7.42 8.35
C SER A 52 17.19 -7.32 6.95
N ALA A 53 16.48 -8.35 6.53
CA ALA A 53 15.74 -8.24 5.28
C ALA A 53 14.99 -6.93 5.41
N VAL A 54 15.27 -5.98 4.53
CA VAL A 54 14.43 -4.78 4.44
C VAL A 54 13.04 -5.38 4.35
N SER A 55 12.24 -5.17 5.38
CA SER A 55 10.89 -5.73 5.40
C SER A 55 10.25 -5.30 4.10
N ALA A 56 9.88 -6.26 3.29
CA ALA A 56 9.21 -5.94 2.04
C ALA A 56 8.03 -5.06 2.38
N VAL A 57 7.85 -3.97 1.66
CA VAL A 57 6.71 -3.08 1.88
C VAL A 57 5.45 -3.93 1.71
N GLU A 58 4.69 -4.09 2.79
CA GLU A 58 3.40 -4.78 2.76
C GLU A 58 2.33 -3.79 2.33
N PHE A 59 1.66 -4.06 1.21
CA PHE A 59 0.64 -3.15 0.67
C PHE A 59 -0.50 -3.90 -0.02
N ILE A 60 -1.62 -3.21 -0.16
CA ILE A 60 -2.73 -3.55 -1.03
C ILE A 60 -2.85 -2.47 -2.10
N PHE A 61 -2.97 -2.89 -3.34
CA PHE A 61 -3.29 -2.03 -4.47
C PHE A 61 -4.50 -2.58 -5.23
N ILE A 62 -5.50 -1.73 -5.42
CA ILE A 62 -6.73 -2.03 -6.15
C ILE A 62 -6.96 -0.89 -7.14
N GLY A 63 -7.29 -1.18 -8.39
CA GLY A 63 -7.55 -0.15 -9.39
C GLY A 63 -6.95 -0.41 -10.77
N ARG A 64 -6.60 -1.66 -11.07
CA ARG A 64 -6.04 -2.08 -12.38
C ARG A 64 -7.10 -2.57 -13.35
N GLY A 65 -8.30 -2.07 -13.26
CA GLY A 65 -9.38 -2.59 -14.08
C GLY A 65 -9.67 -1.72 -15.31
N GLU A 66 -9.36 -2.21 -16.49
CA GLU A 66 -10.09 -1.82 -17.70
C GLU A 66 -11.31 -2.73 -17.81
N SER A 67 -12.49 -2.20 -17.66
CA SER A 67 -13.69 -3.00 -17.78
C SER A 67 -14.68 -2.39 -18.77
N ASN A 68 -15.08 -3.22 -19.72
CA ASN A 68 -16.33 -3.01 -20.46
C ASN A 68 -17.56 -3.58 -19.71
N ALA A 69 -17.40 -3.97 -18.44
CA ALA A 69 -18.39 -4.72 -17.69
C ALA A 69 -19.28 -3.83 -16.80
N TYR A 70 -19.84 -2.79 -17.38
CA TYR A 70 -20.84 -1.93 -16.71
C TYR A 70 -22.06 -2.68 -16.21
N SER A 71 -22.41 -3.74 -16.93
CA SER A 71 -23.63 -4.51 -16.65
C SER A 71 -23.60 -5.26 -15.31
N ASN A 72 -22.44 -5.33 -14.65
CA ASN A 72 -22.26 -6.09 -13.42
C ASN A 72 -21.80 -5.22 -12.23
N SER A 73 -21.88 -3.89 -12.33
CA SER A 73 -21.63 -3.03 -11.17
C SER A 73 -22.62 -3.39 -10.05
N PRO A 74 -22.17 -3.54 -8.80
CA PRO A 74 -23.06 -3.84 -7.67
C PRO A 74 -24.15 -2.79 -7.45
N HIS A 75 -23.94 -1.56 -7.92
CA HIS A 75 -24.97 -0.52 -7.90
C HIS A 75 -25.93 -0.60 -9.09
N GLY A 76 -25.62 -1.38 -10.13
CA GLY A 76 -26.41 -1.43 -11.36
C GLY A 76 -26.60 -0.05 -11.97
N SER A 77 -27.81 0.22 -12.45
CA SER A 77 -28.28 1.57 -12.82
C SER A 77 -28.89 2.31 -11.61
N GLY A 78 -28.64 1.81 -10.39
CA GLY A 78 -29.22 2.37 -9.17
C GLY A 78 -28.53 3.63 -8.71
N ASN A 79 -29.27 4.47 -8.03
CA ASN A 79 -28.77 5.73 -7.49
C ASN A 79 -27.86 5.49 -6.30
N ILE A 80 -26.67 6.09 -6.32
CA ILE A 80 -25.81 6.19 -5.14
C ILE A 80 -26.43 7.25 -4.22
N THR A 81 -26.53 6.92 -2.94
CA THR A 81 -27.07 7.80 -1.90
C THR A 81 -26.02 8.05 -0.82
N ALA A 82 -26.27 9.00 0.06
CA ALA A 82 -25.49 9.13 1.28
C ALA A 82 -25.48 7.78 2.04
N SER A 83 -24.31 7.38 2.50
CA SER A 83 -24.06 6.08 3.13
C SER A 83 -24.01 4.85 2.21
N SER A 84 -24.02 5.04 0.89
CA SER A 84 -23.73 3.93 -0.05
C SER A 84 -22.27 3.52 0.04
N ASP A 85 -22.02 2.20 0.08
CA ASP A 85 -20.68 1.66 -0.08
C ASP A 85 -20.22 1.90 -1.53
N LEU A 86 -18.94 2.22 -1.71
CA LEU A 86 -18.32 2.41 -3.02
C LEU A 86 -17.49 1.18 -3.37
N TYR A 87 -17.45 0.85 -4.63
CA TYR A 87 -16.73 -0.32 -5.14
C TYR A 87 -15.64 0.14 -6.09
N VAL A 88 -14.50 -0.56 -6.07
CA VAL A 88 -13.42 -0.33 -7.02
C VAL A 88 -13.24 -1.59 -7.85
N TYR A 89 -13.24 -1.42 -9.18
CA TYR A 89 -13.08 -2.53 -10.09
C TYR A 89 -11.61 -2.92 -10.23
N ASP A 90 -11.30 -4.20 -10.03
CA ASP A 90 -9.98 -4.76 -10.28
C ASP A 90 -10.07 -6.26 -10.55
N THR A 91 -9.50 -6.70 -11.66
CA THR A 91 -9.47 -8.11 -12.06
C THR A 91 -8.38 -8.91 -11.35
N ALA A 92 -7.38 -8.23 -10.80
CA ALA A 92 -6.22 -8.85 -10.18
C ALA A 92 -5.62 -7.94 -9.08
N PRO A 93 -6.37 -7.66 -7.98
CA PRO A 93 -5.87 -6.82 -6.91
C PRO A 93 -4.59 -7.40 -6.30
N THR A 94 -3.62 -6.53 -6.01
CA THR A 94 -2.40 -6.93 -5.34
C THR A 94 -2.59 -6.85 -3.83
N ASN A 95 -2.22 -7.90 -3.09
CA ASN A 95 -2.20 -7.92 -1.64
C ASN A 95 -0.95 -8.64 -1.15
N THR A 96 -0.07 -7.90 -0.50
CA THR A 96 1.13 -8.44 0.15
C THR A 96 1.07 -8.35 1.68
N ILE A 97 0.00 -7.78 2.24
CA ILE A 97 -0.20 -7.67 3.69
C ILE A 97 -0.59 -9.03 4.24
N THR A 98 0.28 -9.60 5.06
CA THR A 98 0.02 -10.90 5.70
C THR A 98 -1.23 -10.85 6.58
N GLY A 99 -2.16 -11.78 6.36
CA GLY A 99 -3.42 -11.86 7.11
C GLY A 99 -4.52 -10.91 6.64
N ALA A 100 -4.26 -10.05 5.63
CA ALA A 100 -5.30 -9.26 5.01
C ALA A 100 -6.07 -10.04 3.95
N THR A 101 -7.35 -9.69 3.75
CA THR A 101 -8.20 -10.26 2.70
C THR A 101 -8.96 -9.18 1.95
N ILE A 102 -9.21 -9.42 0.67
CA ILE A 102 -9.98 -8.55 -0.20
C ILE A 102 -11.26 -9.29 -0.59
N SER A 103 -12.40 -8.65 -0.37
CA SER A 103 -13.71 -9.18 -0.78
C SER A 103 -14.18 -8.50 -2.04
N SER A 104 -14.54 -9.28 -3.05
CA SER A 104 -15.04 -8.79 -4.32
C SER A 104 -16.17 -9.65 -4.86
N THR A 105 -17.03 -9.03 -5.68
CA THR A 105 -18.07 -9.71 -6.47
C THR A 105 -17.94 -9.24 -7.91
N ASN A 106 -17.79 -10.18 -8.84
CA ASN A 106 -17.59 -9.86 -10.27
C ASN A 106 -16.45 -8.84 -10.51
N ASN A 107 -15.35 -9.00 -9.79
CA ASN A 107 -14.18 -8.10 -9.80
C ASN A 107 -14.43 -6.69 -9.20
N TRP A 108 -15.57 -6.45 -8.60
CA TRP A 108 -15.84 -5.24 -7.85
C TRP A 108 -15.46 -5.45 -6.38
N VAL A 109 -14.39 -4.81 -5.94
CA VAL A 109 -13.94 -4.86 -4.56
C VAL A 109 -14.91 -4.08 -3.69
N SER A 110 -15.47 -4.75 -2.70
CA SER A 110 -16.48 -4.21 -1.78
C SER A 110 -15.91 -3.88 -0.40
N SER A 111 -14.87 -4.60 0.03
CA SER A 111 -14.28 -4.40 1.34
C SER A 111 -12.88 -5.02 1.43
N ILE A 112 -12.12 -4.56 2.40
CA ILE A 112 -10.80 -5.05 2.73
C ILE A 112 -10.80 -5.37 4.22
N THR A 113 -10.39 -6.57 4.61
CA THR A 113 -10.18 -6.92 6.01
C THR A 113 -8.69 -6.88 6.30
N LEU A 114 -8.30 -6.06 7.27
CA LEU A 114 -6.92 -5.84 7.70
C LEU A 114 -6.71 -6.43 9.09
N PRO A 115 -5.57 -7.06 9.39
CA PRO A 115 -5.20 -7.41 10.76
C PRO A 115 -4.99 -6.16 11.63
N ALA A 116 -4.80 -6.34 12.94
CA ALA A 116 -4.36 -5.26 13.81
C ALA A 116 -3.04 -4.67 13.30
N GLY A 117 -2.88 -3.35 13.39
CA GLY A 117 -1.68 -2.65 12.90
C GLY A 117 -1.93 -1.20 12.54
N ASN A 118 -0.88 -0.55 12.08
CA ASN A 118 -0.90 0.82 11.60
C ASN A 118 -0.78 0.83 10.08
N TYR A 119 -1.59 1.63 9.42
CA TYR A 119 -1.67 1.67 7.97
C TYR A 119 -1.80 3.10 7.46
N ILE A 120 -1.24 3.35 6.28
CA ILE A 120 -1.65 4.47 5.44
C ILE A 120 -2.76 3.94 4.55
N ALA A 121 -3.95 4.52 4.67
CA ALA A 121 -5.08 4.21 3.81
C ALA A 121 -5.37 5.40 2.89
N SER A 122 -5.39 5.15 1.60
CA SER A 122 -5.79 6.13 0.59
C SER A 122 -6.76 5.52 -0.40
N GLY A 123 -7.77 6.28 -0.77
CA GLY A 123 -8.79 5.82 -1.71
C GLY A 123 -9.36 6.97 -2.51
N GLN A 124 -9.58 6.72 -3.78
CA GLN A 124 -10.22 7.64 -4.70
C GLN A 124 -11.24 6.85 -5.52
N THR A 125 -12.35 7.48 -5.81
CA THR A 125 -13.35 6.90 -6.71
C THR A 125 -13.79 7.95 -7.71
N ARG A 126 -14.38 7.49 -8.78
CA ARG A 126 -15.07 8.33 -9.74
C ARG A 126 -16.57 8.13 -9.58
N LEU A 127 -17.30 9.22 -9.58
CA LEU A 127 -18.76 9.23 -9.57
C LEU A 127 -19.26 9.96 -10.80
N GLU A 128 -20.33 9.45 -11.39
CA GLU A 128 -21.06 10.13 -12.42
C GLU A 128 -22.22 10.90 -11.79
N PHE A 129 -22.36 12.17 -12.17
CA PHE A 129 -23.38 13.06 -11.64
C PHE A 129 -24.38 13.40 -12.74
N SER A 130 -25.65 13.39 -12.40
CA SER A 130 -26.73 13.85 -13.29
C SER A 130 -26.96 15.37 -13.21
N ALA A 131 -26.40 16.04 -12.21
CA ALA A 131 -26.53 17.47 -11.98
C ALA A 131 -25.26 18.05 -11.33
N THR A 132 -25.20 19.36 -11.19
CA THR A 132 -24.14 20.04 -10.43
C THR A 132 -24.22 19.67 -8.96
N GLY A 133 -23.10 19.23 -8.39
CA GLY A 133 -23.05 18.85 -6.99
C GLY A 133 -21.70 18.32 -6.56
N TYR A 134 -21.65 17.78 -5.34
CA TYR A 134 -20.48 17.10 -4.81
C TYR A 134 -20.86 15.85 -4.04
N ALA A 135 -19.90 14.93 -3.92
CA ALA A 135 -19.93 13.82 -2.98
C ALA A 135 -18.61 13.75 -2.21
N GLY A 136 -18.72 13.59 -0.91
CA GLY A 136 -17.60 13.29 -0.04
C GLY A 136 -17.60 11.81 0.30
N TYR A 137 -16.43 11.20 0.36
CA TYR A 137 -16.28 9.79 0.69
C TYR A 137 -15.08 9.57 1.61
N ALA A 138 -15.14 8.52 2.41
CA ALA A 138 -14.10 8.14 3.35
C ALA A 138 -14.08 6.62 3.55
N PHE A 139 -13.02 6.12 4.17
CA PHE A 139 -13.03 4.75 4.68
C PHE A 139 -13.80 4.68 6.00
N TYR A 140 -14.56 3.61 6.14
CA TYR A 140 -15.37 3.27 7.30
C TYR A 140 -15.06 1.86 7.76
N ASP A 141 -15.14 1.62 9.06
CA ASP A 141 -15.16 0.26 9.61
C ASP A 141 -16.56 -0.39 9.48
N SER A 142 -16.67 -1.64 9.91
CA SER A 142 -17.94 -2.39 9.92
C SER A 142 -18.98 -1.84 10.88
N SER A 143 -18.58 -1.02 11.85
CA SER A 143 -19.46 -0.33 12.81
C SER A 143 -19.88 1.06 12.34
N ASN A 144 -19.51 1.44 11.11
CA ASN A 144 -19.74 2.75 10.49
C ASN A 144 -19.00 3.91 11.17
N ASN A 145 -17.87 3.65 11.82
CA ASN A 145 -16.98 4.72 12.26
C ASN A 145 -16.11 5.18 11.08
N VAL A 146 -15.95 6.48 10.95
CA VAL A 146 -15.07 7.09 9.94
C VAL A 146 -13.62 6.87 10.35
N LEU A 147 -12.80 6.36 9.43
CA LEU A 147 -11.39 6.06 9.68
C LEU A 147 -10.44 7.06 9.01
N THR A 148 -10.87 7.73 7.95
CA THR A 148 -9.99 8.63 7.18
C THR A 148 -10.58 10.03 7.04
N GLN A 149 -9.75 10.96 6.63
CA GLN A 149 -10.24 12.24 6.11
C GLN A 149 -11.07 11.99 4.86
N MET A 150 -12.03 12.87 4.64
CA MET A 150 -12.94 12.82 3.51
C MET A 150 -12.23 13.28 2.24
N GLY A 151 -12.25 12.46 1.20
CA GLY A 151 -12.01 12.88 -0.16
C GLY A 151 -13.28 13.49 -0.75
N VAL A 152 -13.16 14.49 -1.60
CA VAL A 152 -14.30 15.16 -2.22
C VAL A 152 -14.20 15.11 -3.73
N ILE A 153 -15.28 14.74 -4.38
CA ILE A 153 -15.46 14.84 -5.82
C ILE A 153 -16.63 15.78 -6.10
N GLY A 154 -16.43 16.72 -6.98
CA GLY A 154 -17.46 17.69 -7.37
C GLY A 154 -17.51 17.89 -8.88
N THR A 155 -18.64 18.34 -9.35
CA THR A 155 -18.82 18.72 -10.75
C THR A 155 -19.78 19.90 -10.89
N ASN A 156 -19.50 20.73 -11.87
CA ASN A 156 -20.41 21.76 -12.34
C ASN A 156 -21.04 21.39 -13.70
N ARG A 157 -20.91 20.13 -14.13
CA ARG A 157 -21.41 19.63 -15.42
C ARG A 157 -22.28 18.42 -15.21
N THR A 158 -23.21 18.23 -16.13
CA THR A 158 -24.20 17.15 -16.12
C THR A 158 -23.70 15.83 -16.67
N THR A 159 -22.42 15.64 -16.92
CA THR A 159 -22.02 14.47 -17.72
C THR A 159 -20.90 13.61 -17.18
N TYR A 160 -19.95 14.08 -16.41
CA TYR A 160 -18.91 13.22 -15.81
C TYR A 160 -18.24 13.95 -14.65
N GLY A 161 -18.22 13.32 -13.48
CA GLY A 161 -17.40 13.77 -12.36
C GLY A 161 -15.91 13.58 -12.68
N GLY A 162 -15.11 14.56 -12.35
CA GLY A 162 -13.66 14.44 -12.41
C GLY A 162 -13.15 13.47 -11.35
N ALA A 163 -11.85 13.18 -11.36
CA ALA A 163 -11.18 12.58 -10.23
C ALA A 163 -11.31 13.53 -9.02
N GLY A 164 -11.72 12.98 -7.89
CA GLY A 164 -11.84 13.75 -6.65
C GLY A 164 -10.53 13.76 -5.86
N ASP A 165 -10.53 14.46 -4.74
CA ASP A 165 -9.47 14.38 -3.76
C ASP A 165 -9.42 12.98 -3.13
N LEU A 166 -8.24 12.56 -2.67
CA LEU A 166 -8.08 11.29 -1.96
C LEU A 166 -8.74 11.35 -0.58
N ALA A 167 -9.53 10.32 -0.24
CA ALA A 167 -9.77 9.98 1.14
C ALA A 167 -8.46 9.40 1.69
N TYR A 168 -7.86 10.02 2.68
CA TYR A 168 -6.51 9.67 3.14
C TYR A 168 -6.36 9.85 4.65
N SER A 169 -5.71 8.89 5.29
CA SER A 169 -5.23 9.02 6.68
C SER A 169 -4.25 7.91 7.05
N ILE A 170 -3.55 8.11 8.15
CA ILE A 170 -2.99 7.03 8.94
C ILE A 170 -4.11 6.49 9.81
N ILE A 171 -4.32 5.17 9.78
CA ILE A 171 -5.31 4.46 10.59
C ILE A 171 -4.61 3.47 11.52
N GLU A 172 -5.09 3.41 12.77
CA GLU A 172 -4.61 2.47 13.78
C GLU A 172 -5.72 1.49 14.10
N LEU A 173 -5.47 0.21 13.85
CA LEU A 173 -6.42 -0.87 14.09
C LEU A 173 -5.94 -1.72 15.27
N SER A 174 -6.67 -1.70 16.37
CA SER A 174 -6.36 -2.49 17.57
C SER A 174 -6.71 -3.98 17.42
N SER A 175 -7.54 -4.33 16.44
CA SER A 175 -7.96 -5.69 16.11
C SER A 175 -8.19 -5.83 14.61
N GLN A 176 -8.40 -7.06 14.17
CA GLN A 176 -8.79 -7.31 12.78
C GLN A 176 -10.07 -6.54 12.45
N THR A 177 -10.03 -5.72 11.40
CA THR A 177 -11.11 -4.81 11.04
C THR A 177 -11.38 -4.85 9.55
N THR A 178 -12.65 -4.93 9.18
CA THR A 178 -13.09 -4.79 7.79
C THR A 178 -13.39 -3.33 7.51
N ILE A 179 -12.76 -2.79 6.47
CA ILE A 179 -12.92 -1.41 6.04
C ILE A 179 -13.58 -1.36 4.66
N LYS A 180 -14.30 -0.28 4.41
CA LYS A 180 -15.01 0.00 3.15
C LYS A 180 -14.86 1.45 2.77
N LEU A 181 -14.77 1.73 1.47
CA LEU A 181 -14.94 3.10 0.98
C LEU A 181 -16.44 3.42 0.87
N ARG A 182 -16.87 4.56 1.39
CA ARG A 182 -18.30 4.89 1.51
C ARG A 182 -18.55 6.37 1.32
N ILE A 183 -19.72 6.71 0.77
CA ILE A 183 -20.19 8.09 0.70
C ILE A 183 -20.51 8.59 2.12
N GLN A 184 -19.87 9.70 2.47
CA GLN A 184 -20.07 10.39 3.76
C GLN A 184 -21.09 11.53 3.66
N ALA A 185 -21.02 12.28 2.56
CA ALA A 185 -21.87 13.45 2.34
C ALA A 185 -22.16 13.62 0.84
N MET A 186 -23.30 14.16 0.54
CA MET A 186 -23.71 14.51 -0.83
C MET A 186 -24.52 15.80 -0.80
N SER A 187 -24.36 16.63 -1.82
CA SER A 187 -25.16 17.84 -2.01
C SER A 187 -25.33 18.15 -3.49
N GLY A 188 -26.48 18.66 -3.86
CA GLY A 188 -26.78 19.07 -5.24
C GLY A 188 -26.90 17.94 -6.25
N LEU A 189 -26.93 16.69 -5.81
CA LEU A 189 -27.11 15.55 -6.66
C LEU A 189 -28.60 15.25 -6.78
N ASP A 190 -29.11 15.32 -7.99
CA ASP A 190 -30.31 14.62 -8.32
C ASP A 190 -30.07 13.12 -8.21
N THR A 191 -31.08 12.34 -7.93
CA THR A 191 -31.06 10.92 -7.55
C THR A 191 -30.41 9.95 -8.55
N GLY A 192 -29.41 10.39 -9.30
CA GLY A 192 -28.83 9.67 -10.41
C GLY A 192 -27.29 9.56 -10.41
N ALA A 193 -26.61 9.77 -9.28
CA ALA A 193 -25.17 9.56 -9.25
C ALA A 193 -24.86 8.06 -9.38
N ASN A 194 -24.23 7.69 -10.47
CA ASN A 194 -23.76 6.33 -10.72
C ASN A 194 -22.26 6.26 -10.48
N GLN A 195 -21.78 5.11 -10.06
CA GLN A 195 -20.36 4.85 -10.03
C GLN A 195 -19.88 4.56 -11.46
N GLY A 196 -19.53 5.63 -12.17
CA GLY A 196 -18.90 5.74 -13.49
C GLY A 196 -19.21 4.70 -14.57
N ASN A 197 -19.64 5.19 -15.72
CA ASN A 197 -19.93 4.35 -16.90
C ASN A 197 -18.78 4.27 -17.92
N THR A 198 -17.60 4.78 -17.64
CA THR A 198 -16.47 4.73 -18.57
C THR A 198 -15.37 3.80 -18.12
N PRO A 199 -14.81 2.99 -19.04
CA PRO A 199 -13.90 1.88 -18.71
C PRO A 199 -12.61 2.24 -18.00
N SER A 200 -12.18 3.47 -18.09
CA SER A 200 -10.79 3.82 -17.78
C SER A 200 -10.53 4.38 -16.38
N GLU A 201 -11.57 4.56 -15.53
CA GLU A 201 -11.37 5.36 -14.33
C GLU A 201 -12.30 4.96 -13.17
N HIS A 202 -12.15 3.74 -12.64
CA HIS A 202 -13.05 3.23 -11.61
C HIS A 202 -12.61 3.51 -10.16
N GLY A 203 -11.60 4.34 -9.99
CA GLY A 203 -11.04 4.61 -8.67
C GLY A 203 -9.83 3.74 -8.35
N ILE A 204 -9.22 4.06 -7.23
CA ILE A 204 -8.01 3.40 -6.74
C ILE A 204 -8.07 3.30 -5.22
N ILE A 205 -7.59 2.19 -4.68
CA ILE A 205 -7.34 2.03 -3.24
C ILE A 205 -5.90 1.58 -3.06
N ILE A 206 -5.20 2.25 -2.17
CA ILE A 206 -3.86 1.89 -1.73
C ILE A 206 -3.87 1.81 -0.21
N ILE A 207 -3.46 0.68 0.32
CA ILE A 207 -3.24 0.49 1.75
C ILE A 207 -1.79 0.06 1.92
N GLU A 208 -1.03 0.79 2.70
CA GLU A 208 0.34 0.48 3.05
C GLU A 208 0.43 0.21 4.54
N LYS A 209 1.01 -0.92 4.92
CA LYS A 209 1.24 -1.26 6.32
C LYS A 209 2.50 -0.57 6.80
N LEU A 210 2.36 0.18 7.88
CA LEU A 210 3.46 0.75 8.63
C LEU A 210 4.02 -0.30 9.59
N SER A 211 5.32 -0.34 9.71
CA SER A 211 6.01 -1.30 10.59
C SER A 211 5.62 -1.16 12.06
#